data_55fa2004902f542e3035f545118e8652
#
_entry.id   55fa2004902f542e3035f545118e8652
#
_cell.length_a   1.000
_cell.length_b   1.000
_cell.length_c   1.000
_cell.angle_alpha   90.00
_cell.angle_beta   90.00
_cell.angle_gamma   90.00
#
_symmetry.space_group_name_H-M   'P 1'
#
loop_
_entity.id
_entity.type
_entity.pdbx_description
1 polymer ?
#
loop_
_entity_poly.entity_id
_entity_poly.type
_entity_poly.pdbx_seq_one_letter_code
_entity_poly.pdbx_strand_id
1 'polypeptide(L)' 'MDSTFNDIETQLREAIQGSGMSCYEIAKRAGVTNSQLSLFLSGQRSLTLTSAAKIARVLGLELRRVKKGR' A
#
# COMPACT_ATOMS: atom_id res chain seq x y z
N MET A 1 -10.46 17.07 4.41
CA MET A 1 -10.27 16.79 4.30
C MET A 1 -9.50 16.31 3.96
N ASP A 2 -8.84 16.15 4.08
CA ASP A 2 -8.30 15.69 3.74
C ASP A 2 -8.19 14.54 3.44
N SER A 3 -8.54 14.25 3.01
CA SER A 3 -8.75 12.92 2.69
C SER A 3 -7.81 12.41 1.65
N THR A 4 -6.91 13.16 1.21
CA THR A 4 -5.93 12.71 0.23
C THR A 4 -5.10 11.55 0.77
N PHE A 5 -4.65 11.65 2.00
CA PHE A 5 -3.90 10.56 2.57
C PHE A 5 -4.76 9.34 2.75
N ASN A 6 -5.99 9.54 3.19
CA ASN A 6 -6.87 8.41 3.39
C ASN A 6 -7.15 7.71 2.08
N ASP A 7 -7.28 8.48 1.01
CA ASP A 7 -7.55 7.88 -0.28
C ASP A 7 -6.41 6.99 -0.74
N ILE A 8 -5.18 7.44 -0.55
CA ILE A 8 -4.04 6.65 -0.96
C ILE A 8 -3.96 5.37 -0.15
N GLU A 9 -4.15 5.48 1.14
CA GLU A 9 -4.10 4.29 1.99
C GLU A 9 -5.23 3.34 1.67
N THR A 10 -6.42 3.88 1.45
CA THR A 10 -7.57 3.05 1.12
C THR A 10 -7.36 2.33 -0.19
N GLN A 11 -6.85 3.03 -1.19
CA GLN A 11 -6.59 2.42 -2.48
C GLN A 11 -5.57 1.30 -2.36
N LEU A 12 -4.55 1.51 -1.56
CA LEU A 12 -3.53 0.50 -1.40
C LEU A 12 -4.09 -0.73 -0.68
N ARG A 13 -4.90 -0.50 0.35
CA ARG A 13 -5.53 -1.63 1.04
C ARG A 13 -6.41 -2.42 0.10
N GLU A 14 -7.17 -1.73 -0.71
CA GLU A 14 -8.07 -2.40 -1.64
C GLU A 14 -7.28 -3.18 -2.69
N ALA A 15 -6.18 -2.61 -3.14
CA ALA A 15 -5.34 -3.29 -4.10
C ALA A 15 -4.75 -4.57 -3.51
N ILE A 16 -4.34 -4.50 -2.25
CA ILE A 16 -3.80 -5.67 -1.59
C ILE A 16 -4.87 -6.75 -1.46
N GLN A 17 -6.05 -6.36 -1.02
CA GLN A 17 -7.12 -7.31 -0.80
C GLN A 17 -7.64 -7.89 -2.11
N GLY A 18 -7.58 -7.12 -3.17
CA GLY A 18 -8.06 -7.60 -4.46
C GLY A 18 -7.01 -8.27 -5.31
N SER A 19 -5.80 -8.41 -4.79
CA SER A 19 -4.71 -8.94 -5.61
C SER A 19 -4.73 -10.44 -5.78
N GLY A 20 -5.44 -11.13 -4.90
CA GLY A 20 -5.41 -12.57 -4.92
C GLY A 20 -4.21 -13.18 -4.22
N MET A 21 -3.31 -12.35 -3.72
CA MET A 21 -2.15 -12.83 -2.98
C MET A 21 -2.38 -12.71 -1.49
N SER A 22 -1.78 -13.59 -0.72
CA SER A 22 -1.90 -13.51 0.72
C SER A 22 -1.01 -12.39 1.23
N CYS A 23 -1.29 -11.93 2.45
CA CYS A 23 -0.45 -10.92 3.07
C CYS A 23 0.97 -11.42 3.20
N TYR A 24 1.12 -12.70 3.54
CA TYR A 24 2.44 -13.27 3.70
C TYR A 24 3.24 -13.17 2.40
N GLU A 25 2.59 -13.50 1.30
CA GLU A 25 3.26 -13.47 0.02
C GLU A 25 3.63 -12.05 -0.40
N ILE A 26 2.71 -11.11 -0.20
CA ILE A 26 2.99 -9.73 -0.54
C ILE A 26 4.14 -9.20 0.32
N ALA A 27 4.09 -9.50 1.61
CA ALA A 27 5.14 -9.03 2.52
C ALA A 27 6.50 -9.60 2.12
N LYS A 28 6.51 -10.87 1.77
CA LYS A 28 7.75 -11.52 1.39
C LYS A 28 8.33 -10.90 0.13
N ARG A 29 7.50 -10.66 -0.86
CA ARG A 29 7.98 -10.09 -2.11
C ARG A 29 8.38 -8.64 -1.96
N ALA A 30 7.67 -7.91 -1.11
CA ALA A 30 7.96 -6.50 -0.93
C ALA A 30 9.13 -6.27 0.03
N GLY A 31 9.49 -7.28 0.79
CA GLY A 31 10.57 -7.10 1.74
C GLY A 31 10.15 -6.40 3.01
N VAL A 32 8.86 -6.46 3.36
CA VAL A 32 8.38 -5.89 4.60
C VAL A 32 7.93 -7.04 5.48
N THR A 33 7.71 -6.76 6.76
CA THR A 33 7.28 -7.83 7.64
C THR A 33 5.78 -8.07 7.48
N ASN A 34 5.38 -9.29 7.74
CA ASN A 34 3.98 -9.64 7.70
C ASN A 34 3.20 -8.84 8.75
N SER A 35 3.82 -8.56 9.89
CA SER A 35 3.19 -7.78 10.93
C SER A 35 2.89 -6.36 10.47
N GLN A 36 3.84 -5.74 9.78
CA GLN A 36 3.63 -4.40 9.27
C GLN A 36 2.45 -4.36 8.33
N LEU A 37 2.38 -5.31 7.42
CA LEU A 37 1.31 -5.34 6.46
C LEU A 37 -0.03 -5.61 7.13
N SER A 38 -0.04 -6.51 8.08
CA SER A 38 -1.25 -6.85 8.81
C SER A 38 -1.79 -5.64 9.58
N LEU A 39 -0.91 -4.91 10.24
CA LEU A 39 -1.33 -3.73 10.98
C LEU A 39 -1.84 -2.63 10.06
N PHE A 40 -1.24 -2.52 8.89
CA PHE A 40 -1.71 -1.56 7.92
C PHE A 40 -3.10 -1.92 7.43
N LEU A 41 -3.33 -3.19 7.13
CA LEU A 41 -4.62 -3.62 6.63
C LEU A 41 -5.73 -3.45 7.67
N SER A 42 -5.40 -3.58 8.93
CA SER A 42 -6.40 -3.40 9.98
C SER A 42 -6.62 -1.93 10.33
N GLY A 43 -5.84 -1.05 9.75
CA GLY A 43 -5.99 0.37 10.01
C GLY A 43 -5.28 0.86 11.25
N GLN A 44 -4.48 0.01 11.87
CA GLN A 44 -3.79 0.39 13.11
C GLN A 44 -2.49 1.13 12.88
N ARG A 45 -1.94 1.02 11.73
CA ARG A 45 -0.68 1.68 11.42
C ARG A 45 -0.62 2.09 9.98
N SER A 46 0.13 3.15 9.71
CA SER A 46 0.39 3.55 8.34
C SER A 46 1.71 2.97 7.91
N LEU A 47 1.91 2.90 6.63
CA LEU A 47 3.19 2.44 6.09
C LEU A 47 4.02 3.66 5.75
N THR A 48 5.33 3.50 5.81
CA THR A 48 6.21 4.55 5.30
C THR A 48 6.07 4.57 3.78
N LEU A 49 6.48 5.67 3.18
CA LEU A 49 6.44 5.76 1.73
C LEU A 49 7.30 4.70 1.08
N THR A 50 8.42 4.38 1.68
CA THR A 50 9.29 3.36 1.12
C THR A 50 8.61 2.00 1.12
N SER A 51 7.98 1.65 2.24
CA SER A 51 7.29 0.37 2.32
C SER A 51 6.09 0.34 1.37
N ALA A 52 5.35 1.43 1.32
CA ALA A 52 4.20 1.51 0.42
C ALA A 52 4.62 1.36 -1.03
N ALA A 53 5.74 1.97 -1.41
CA ALA A 53 6.23 1.86 -2.77
C ALA A 53 6.62 0.43 -3.10
N LYS A 54 7.26 -0.26 -2.17
CA LYS A 54 7.65 -1.65 -2.40
C LYS A 54 6.43 -2.53 -2.60
N ILE A 55 5.40 -2.32 -1.78
CA ILE A 55 4.18 -3.10 -1.89
C ILE A 55 3.48 -2.78 -3.22
N ALA A 56 3.44 -1.51 -3.59
CA ALA A 56 2.82 -1.12 -4.85
C ALA A 56 3.50 -1.79 -6.03
N ARG A 57 4.81 -1.90 -6.00
CA ARG A 57 5.53 -2.55 -7.08
C ARG A 57 5.18 -4.03 -7.19
N VAL A 58 5.03 -4.69 -6.06
CA VAL A 58 4.65 -6.10 -6.06
C VAL A 58 3.28 -6.27 -6.70
N LEU A 59 2.40 -5.30 -6.49
CA LEU A 59 1.05 -5.37 -7.01
C LEU A 59 0.94 -4.83 -8.44
N GLY A 60 2.02 -4.35 -8.99
CA GLY A 60 1.99 -3.80 -10.34
C GLY A 60 1.42 -2.40 -10.42
N LEU A 61 1.39 -1.70 -9.31
CA LEU A 61 0.87 -0.35 -9.28
C LEU A 61 2.01 0.64 -9.40
N GLU A 62 1.67 1.84 -9.83
CA GLU A 62 2.64 2.90 -9.86
C GLU A 62 2.13 4.06 -9.07
N LEU A 63 2.98 4.61 -8.24
CA LEU A 63 2.63 5.81 -7.51
C LEU A 63 3.22 6.97 -8.29
N ARG A 64 2.40 7.61 -9.09
CA ARG A 64 2.87 8.65 -9.91
C ARG A 64 2.53 9.96 -9.37
N ARG A 65 3.40 10.92 -9.55
CA ARG A 65 3.12 12.24 -9.15
C ARG A 65 2.23 12.84 -10.18
N VAL A 66 1.11 13.27 -9.81
CA VAL A 66 0.18 13.90 -10.71
C VAL A 66 0.51 15.36 -10.85
N LYS A 67 0.74 15.81 -12.11
CA LYS A 67 1.05 17.10 -12.28
C LYS A 67 -0.15 17.85 -12.39
N LYS A 68 -0.70 18.36 -11.55
CA LYS A 68 -1.85 18.94 -11.58
C LYS A 68 -1.82 20.20 -12.05
N GLY A 69 -2.41 20.57 -12.53
CA GLY A 69 -2.43 21.80 -12.86
C GLY A 69 -1.58 22.28 -13.79
N ARG A 70 -1.10 21.91 -13.96
CA ARG A 70 -0.35 22.39 -14.64
C ARG A 70 -0.15 21.89 -15.36
#